data_f440497a144bd0b77bf5e1ca1998b840
#
_entry.id   f440497a144bd0b77bf5e1ca1998b840
#
_cell.length_a   1.000
_cell.length_b   1.000
_cell.length_c   1.000
_cell.angle_alpha   90.00
_cell.angle_beta   90.00
_cell.angle_gamma   90.00
#
_symmetry.space_group_name_H-M   'P 1'
#
loop_
_entity.id
_entity.type
_entity.pdbx_description
1 polymer ?
#
loop_
_entity_poly.entity_id
_entity_poly.type
_entity_poly.pdbx_seq_one_letter_code
_entity_poly.pdbx_strand_id
1 'polypeptide(L)'
;MTLRTRLLAPLTAALAGALVSGLVGLVGLAPAQAGTVGDHGGRSRGPDIVLKRSSYLCYGYADCRDKGMGNAGYAQANDKMYWRMYSGHNCTNYAAYRMVRSGMPNTRPWSGGGNAMYWGTSMPDITDGTPRVGAVAWWKANAGPAGSVGHVAYVEKVVSGDEVIVSQDSWGGDFSWAVITRSSGNWPSGFIHFNDRDLTNESAPTIDGVAKVGSVLTSTPGTWKPADVDVAYQWYADGRKIAGATDDSLRLTRARIDQVITVTTTASKPGFPTRSARSAATDAVLPGTLKNLTAPTISGAPQVDSTLTLDTGTWSPTPDSLDVVWLADGQPIEGVTGASTLALTPDLVGTTISATVTARRAGYAAVTATATATEPVAPGTITVTTPPTIHGLVEFGQTLTVDTGAYRPADAAVAVQWLRDGAPIDGATATSYQIQNVDLGTRLSARVTLTRPGYSADVVDTDSTIPVRSDPRIRAQVERLATRHGLRVTVNLLAPGVDVVTGPVVVRVAGVARAVDLRNGTARVVLTGLPPGTRTMTVRYGGSPTVNRLVLTRDVRVP
;
A
#
# COMPACT_ATOMS: atom_id res chain seq x y z
N MET A 1 29.04 -27.81 -11.31
CA MET A 1 29.96 -27.66 -12.45
C MET A 1 29.86 -26.23 -12.97
N THR A 2 30.97 -25.50 -12.87
CA THR A 2 31.37 -24.19 -13.42
C THR A 2 30.63 -22.93 -13.03
N LEU A 3 31.32 -22.21 -12.13
CA LEU A 3 31.36 -20.76 -11.90
C LEU A 3 31.39 -19.90 -13.18
N ARG A 4 30.75 -18.74 -13.17
CA ARG A 4 31.29 -17.52 -13.74
C ARG A 4 30.87 -16.27 -12.97
N THR A 5 31.81 -15.76 -12.23
CA THR A 5 31.90 -14.42 -11.65
C THR A 5 31.93 -13.34 -12.76
N ARG A 6 31.19 -12.24 -12.58
CA ARG A 6 31.56 -10.96 -13.24
C ARG A 6 31.45 -9.82 -12.24
N LEU A 7 32.64 -9.23 -12.02
CA LEU A 7 32.84 -7.93 -11.37
C LEU A 7 32.17 -6.81 -12.18
N LEU A 8 31.65 -5.82 -11.50
CA LEU A 8 31.37 -4.47 -12.02
C LEU A 8 31.91 -3.45 -11.02
N ALA A 9 32.78 -2.60 -11.50
CA ALA A 9 33.47 -1.50 -10.81
C ALA A 9 32.53 -0.28 -10.63
N PRO A 10 32.83 0.65 -9.70
CA PRO A 10 32.00 1.80 -9.41
C PRO A 10 32.26 2.98 -10.36
N LEU A 11 31.17 3.63 -10.76
CA LEU A 11 31.19 4.91 -11.48
C LEU A 11 31.29 6.05 -10.46
N THR A 12 32.37 6.81 -10.52
CA THR A 12 32.54 8.11 -9.88
C THR A 12 31.86 9.18 -10.74
N ALA A 13 30.87 9.87 -10.17
CA ALA A 13 30.30 11.08 -10.76
C ALA A 13 30.96 12.32 -10.13
N ALA A 14 31.67 13.09 -10.92
CA ALA A 14 32.21 14.39 -10.58
C ALA A 14 31.10 15.44 -10.69
N LEU A 15 30.83 16.18 -9.60
CA LEU A 15 30.03 17.41 -9.64
C LEU A 15 30.97 18.62 -9.79
N ALA A 16 30.80 19.33 -10.88
CA ALA A 16 31.39 20.65 -11.10
C ALA A 16 30.57 21.68 -10.30
N GLY A 17 31.23 22.36 -9.35
CA GLY A 17 30.66 23.50 -8.63
C GLY A 17 30.81 24.79 -9.40
N ALA A 18 29.73 25.51 -9.60
CA ALA A 18 29.71 26.87 -10.10
C ALA A 18 30.01 27.87 -8.96
N LEU A 19 31.09 28.61 -9.10
CA LEU A 19 31.46 29.76 -8.27
C LEU A 19 30.52 30.94 -8.61
N VAL A 20 29.71 31.38 -7.65
CA VAL A 20 29.08 32.68 -7.68
C VAL A 20 29.85 33.61 -6.73
N SER A 21 30.58 34.54 -7.31
CA SER A 21 31.31 35.58 -6.61
C SER A 21 30.30 36.64 -6.12
N GLY A 22 29.98 36.63 -4.82
CA GLY A 22 29.28 37.70 -4.12
C GLY A 22 30.29 38.52 -3.32
N LEU A 23 30.60 39.73 -3.81
CA LEU A 23 31.35 40.74 -3.07
C LEU A 23 30.49 41.20 -1.89
N VAL A 24 30.82 40.81 -0.67
CA VAL A 24 30.31 41.49 0.54
C VAL A 24 31.49 42.21 1.19
N GLY A 25 31.29 43.52 1.34
CA GLY A 25 32.31 44.44 1.85
C GLY A 25 32.83 44.01 3.24
N LEU A 26 34.12 43.88 3.36
CA LEU A 26 34.83 43.83 4.61
C LEU A 26 34.67 45.21 5.31
N VAL A 27 33.78 45.27 6.29
CA VAL A 27 33.92 46.26 7.35
C VAL A 27 35.02 45.75 8.25
N GLY A 28 36.17 46.38 8.20
CA GLY A 28 37.32 46.05 9.03
C GLY A 28 36.99 46.21 10.51
N LEU A 29 36.82 45.06 11.19
CA LEU A 29 37.03 45.00 12.64
C LEU A 29 38.54 45.07 12.83
N ALA A 30 39.00 46.18 13.28
CA ALA A 30 40.35 46.32 13.77
C ALA A 30 40.64 45.27 14.83
N PRO A 31 41.77 44.55 14.77
CA PRO A 31 42.15 43.67 15.87
C PRO A 31 42.22 44.52 17.13
N ALA A 32 41.52 44.08 18.17
CA ALA A 32 41.70 44.63 19.49
C ALA A 32 43.20 44.55 19.77
N GLN A 33 43.86 45.66 19.78
CA GLN A 33 45.22 45.78 20.19
C GLN A 33 45.29 45.16 21.58
N ALA A 34 46.08 44.11 21.69
CA ALA A 34 46.61 43.70 22.98
C ALA A 34 47.28 44.96 23.55
N GLY A 35 46.57 45.60 24.43
CA GLY A 35 47.18 46.72 25.15
C GLY A 35 48.43 46.16 25.79
N THR A 36 49.57 46.67 25.30
CA THR A 36 50.82 46.53 25.99
C THR A 36 50.54 46.90 27.45
N VAL A 37 50.80 45.96 28.35
CA VAL A 37 50.85 46.24 29.77
C VAL A 37 51.85 47.38 29.93
N GLY A 38 51.36 48.59 29.93
CA GLY A 38 52.15 49.72 30.39
C GLY A 38 52.48 49.45 31.84
N ASP A 39 53.74 49.37 32.10
CA ASP A 39 54.32 49.43 33.42
C ASP A 39 53.78 50.70 34.09
N HIS A 40 52.61 50.57 34.75
CA HIS A 40 52.11 51.58 35.61
C HIS A 40 52.80 51.35 36.94
N GLY A 41 53.85 52.15 37.13
CA GLY A 41 54.64 52.24 38.33
C GLY A 41 53.85 51.97 39.61
N GLY A 42 54.37 51.09 40.39
CA GLY A 42 53.88 50.53 41.65
C GLY A 42 53.18 51.51 42.56
N ARG A 43 51.88 51.61 42.42
CA ARG A 43 51.04 51.82 43.60
C ARG A 43 50.48 50.44 43.96
N SER A 44 50.94 49.85 45.02
CA SER A 44 50.31 48.70 45.66
C SER A 44 48.84 49.10 45.89
N ARG A 45 47.95 48.58 45.04
CA ARG A 45 46.51 48.63 45.34
C ARG A 45 46.36 47.88 46.66
N GLY A 46 45.93 48.56 47.69
CA GLY A 46 45.59 47.92 48.95
C GLY A 46 44.58 46.80 48.71
N PRO A 47 44.44 45.88 49.66
CA PRO A 47 43.50 44.76 49.57
C PRO A 47 42.09 45.26 49.22
N ASP A 48 41.39 44.56 48.32
CA ASP A 48 40.00 44.86 47.89
C ASP A 48 39.04 44.94 49.09
N ILE A 49 39.42 44.37 50.20
CA ILE A 49 38.71 44.35 51.48
C ILE A 49 39.70 44.56 52.63
N VAL A 50 39.34 45.42 53.56
CA VAL A 50 40.15 45.67 54.81
C VAL A 50 39.32 45.25 56.01
N LEU A 51 39.61 44.08 56.56
CA LEU A 51 39.02 43.57 57.82
C LEU A 51 39.96 43.82 58.95
N LYS A 52 39.42 43.93 60.17
CA LYS A 52 40.27 43.89 61.41
C LYS A 52 41.02 42.56 61.42
N ARG A 53 42.29 42.59 61.87
CA ARG A 53 43.16 41.41 61.90
C ARG A 53 42.54 40.25 62.74
N SER A 54 41.77 40.57 63.75
CA SER A 54 41.02 39.59 64.56
C SER A 54 39.86 38.89 63.84
N SER A 55 39.45 39.39 62.64
CA SER A 55 38.43 38.73 61.88
C SER A 55 38.97 37.64 60.96
N TYR A 56 40.26 37.54 60.68
CA TYR A 56 40.87 36.51 59.88
C TYR A 56 41.13 35.24 60.70
N LEU A 57 40.63 34.13 60.25
CA LEU A 57 40.91 32.78 60.74
C LEU A 57 42.25 32.31 60.20
N CYS A 58 42.60 32.67 58.96
CA CYS A 58 43.90 32.47 58.35
C CYS A 58 44.14 33.55 57.31
N TYR A 59 45.42 33.83 57.02
CA TYR A 59 45.81 34.88 56.07
C TYR A 59 47.03 34.43 55.24
N GLY A 60 46.89 34.47 53.90
CA GLY A 60 47.85 33.91 52.96
C GLY A 60 47.65 32.39 52.69
N TYR A 61 48.06 31.96 51.53
CA TYR A 61 47.86 30.56 51.06
C TYR A 61 48.57 29.53 51.99
N ALA A 62 49.74 29.85 52.52
CA ALA A 62 50.50 28.95 53.36
C ALA A 62 49.83 28.81 54.77
N ASP A 63 49.51 29.92 55.41
CA ASP A 63 48.89 29.91 56.74
C ASP A 63 47.49 29.23 56.69
N CYS A 64 46.72 29.50 55.67
CA CYS A 64 45.41 28.87 55.52
C CYS A 64 45.53 27.35 55.29
N ARG A 65 46.46 26.90 54.41
CA ARG A 65 46.73 25.48 54.26
C ARG A 65 47.12 24.77 55.54
N ASP A 66 48.05 25.40 56.27
CA ASP A 66 48.59 24.82 57.49
C ASP A 66 47.52 24.74 58.63
N LYS A 67 46.48 25.57 58.54
CA LYS A 67 45.31 25.56 59.43
C LYS A 67 44.16 24.72 58.85
N GLY A 68 44.38 23.98 57.76
CA GLY A 68 43.36 23.14 57.13
C GLY A 68 42.24 23.91 56.40
N MET A 69 42.43 25.21 56.17
CA MET A 69 41.47 26.09 55.45
C MET A 69 41.84 26.20 53.95
N GLY A 70 41.32 25.25 53.17
CA GLY A 70 41.68 25.09 51.78
C GLY A 70 41.09 26.16 50.84
N ASN A 71 41.74 26.38 49.71
CA ASN A 71 41.29 27.27 48.63
C ASN A 71 40.55 26.53 47.52
N ALA A 72 40.10 25.30 47.75
CA ALA A 72 39.42 24.41 46.81
C ALA A 72 40.22 24.11 45.52
N GLY A 73 41.56 24.28 45.54
CA GLY A 73 42.45 24.09 44.39
C GLY A 73 42.69 25.34 43.53
N TYR A 74 42.26 26.50 43.98
CA TYR A 74 42.40 27.77 43.23
C TYR A 74 43.86 28.19 43.07
N ALA A 75 44.72 27.90 44.03
CA ALA A 75 46.15 28.21 43.95
C ALA A 75 46.83 27.67 42.67
N GLN A 76 46.34 26.54 42.15
CA GLN A 76 46.85 25.90 40.93
C GLN A 76 46.02 26.24 39.67
N ALA A 77 44.94 27.02 39.83
CA ALA A 77 43.97 27.28 38.78
C ALA A 77 43.71 28.78 38.54
N ASN A 78 44.38 29.65 39.28
CA ASN A 78 44.13 31.11 39.23
C ASN A 78 44.68 31.79 37.94
N ASP A 79 45.52 31.11 37.18
CA ASP A 79 46.03 31.57 35.88
C ASP A 79 44.93 31.63 34.82
N LYS A 80 43.79 30.96 35.04
CA LYS A 80 42.63 30.95 34.16
C LYS A 80 41.62 32.00 34.54
N MET A 81 40.95 32.58 33.52
CA MET A 81 39.79 33.44 33.72
C MET A 81 38.50 32.64 33.87
N TYR A 82 37.89 32.72 35.02
CA TYR A 82 36.56 32.18 35.23
C TYR A 82 35.51 33.28 35.00
N TRP A 83 34.43 32.93 34.34
CA TRP A 83 33.38 33.89 33.94
C TRP A 83 33.89 35.12 33.20
N ARG A 84 35.02 35.05 32.52
CA ARG A 84 35.71 36.17 31.90
C ARG A 84 36.07 37.27 32.88
N MET A 85 36.39 36.86 34.11
CA MET A 85 36.97 37.76 35.10
C MET A 85 38.50 37.91 34.87
N TYR A 86 39.10 38.81 35.56
CA TYR A 86 40.55 38.96 35.49
C TYR A 86 41.24 37.70 36.00
N SER A 87 42.19 37.14 35.27
CA SER A 87 42.98 36.03 35.71
C SER A 87 43.90 36.45 36.88
N GLY A 88 44.37 35.47 37.62
CA GLY A 88 45.24 35.68 38.79
C GLY A 88 44.45 35.92 40.08
N HIS A 89 45.17 36.38 41.07
CA HIS A 89 44.63 36.62 42.39
C HIS A 89 43.66 37.80 42.45
N ASN A 90 42.39 37.56 42.60
CA ASN A 90 41.37 38.58 42.86
C ASN A 90 40.06 37.93 43.33
N CYS A 91 39.24 38.73 44.03
CA CYS A 91 38.00 38.25 44.64
C CYS A 91 36.98 37.73 43.60
N THR A 92 36.85 38.38 42.44
CA THR A 92 35.86 38.01 41.43
C THR A 92 36.25 36.72 40.69
N ASN A 93 37.54 36.50 40.39
CA ASN A 93 37.99 35.25 39.76
C ASN A 93 37.87 34.08 40.71
N TYR A 94 38.21 34.30 42.01
CA TYR A 94 38.05 33.27 43.02
C TYR A 94 36.59 32.87 43.21
N ALA A 95 35.70 33.83 43.41
CA ALA A 95 34.27 33.53 43.56
C ALA A 95 33.69 32.83 42.33
N ALA A 96 34.04 33.29 41.11
CA ALA A 96 33.64 32.64 39.86
C ALA A 96 34.19 31.20 39.77
N TYR A 97 35.46 30.96 40.13
CA TYR A 97 36.04 29.63 40.20
C TYR A 97 35.24 28.71 41.14
N ARG A 98 34.89 29.20 42.36
CA ARG A 98 34.09 28.45 43.33
C ARG A 98 32.71 28.08 42.76
N MET A 99 32.07 28.97 42.02
CA MET A 99 30.81 28.72 41.35
C MET A 99 30.94 27.66 40.23
N VAL A 100 31.98 27.75 39.41
CA VAL A 100 32.25 26.72 38.37
C VAL A 100 32.57 25.36 39.02
N ARG A 101 33.32 25.33 40.13
CA ARG A 101 33.59 24.12 40.91
C ARG A 101 32.33 23.52 41.53
N SER A 102 31.33 24.31 41.86
CA SER A 102 30.04 23.87 42.38
C SER A 102 29.05 23.43 41.31
N GLY A 103 29.48 23.36 40.02
CA GLY A 103 28.71 22.83 38.91
C GLY A 103 28.14 23.86 37.94
N MET A 104 28.42 25.14 38.09
CA MET A 104 27.99 26.15 37.13
C MET A 104 28.86 26.13 35.87
N PRO A 105 28.27 26.50 34.70
CA PRO A 105 29.05 26.72 33.48
C PRO A 105 30.11 27.83 33.66
N ASN A 106 31.27 27.70 33.00
CA ASN A 106 32.27 28.79 32.97
C ASN A 106 31.85 29.92 32.01
N THR A 107 30.57 30.31 32.10
CA THR A 107 29.98 31.43 31.35
C THR A 107 29.35 32.36 32.37
N ARG A 108 29.74 33.64 32.33
CA ARG A 108 29.21 34.64 33.28
C ARG A 108 27.69 34.76 33.09
N PRO A 109 26.91 34.63 34.18
CA PRO A 109 25.44 34.56 34.09
C PRO A 109 24.76 35.94 33.92
N TRP A 110 25.52 37.03 33.77
CA TRP A 110 24.99 38.36 33.45
C TRP A 110 25.84 39.06 32.40
N SER A 111 25.29 40.12 31.77
CA SER A 111 25.99 41.02 30.86
C SER A 111 26.51 42.25 31.59
N GLY A 112 27.57 42.89 31.07
CA GLY A 112 28.12 44.13 31.66
C GLY A 112 29.43 43.93 32.44
N GLY A 113 29.72 44.82 33.39
CA GLY A 113 30.99 44.87 34.10
C GLY A 113 31.27 43.68 34.97
N GLY A 114 32.54 43.26 35.08
CA GLY A 114 33.01 42.17 35.93
C GLY A 114 33.33 42.53 37.35
N ASN A 115 33.47 43.83 37.68
CA ASN A 115 33.82 44.28 39.03
C ASN A 115 32.78 43.81 40.07
N ALA A 116 33.26 43.49 41.25
CA ALA A 116 32.44 42.93 42.32
C ALA A 116 31.20 43.78 42.64
N MET A 117 31.33 45.09 42.58
CA MET A 117 30.24 46.02 42.93
C MET A 117 28.97 45.83 42.09
N TYR A 118 29.07 45.24 40.86
CA TYR A 118 27.92 45.00 39.96
C TYR A 118 27.22 43.69 40.17
N TRP A 119 27.84 42.72 40.87
CA TRP A 119 27.34 41.33 40.89
C TRP A 119 25.91 41.25 41.41
N GLY A 120 25.66 41.73 42.66
CA GLY A 120 24.32 41.64 43.22
C GLY A 120 23.28 42.54 42.56
N THR A 121 23.70 43.67 41.96
CA THR A 121 22.78 44.55 41.20
C THR A 121 22.46 44.00 39.81
N SER A 122 23.36 43.21 39.23
CA SER A 122 23.12 42.52 37.96
C SER A 122 22.28 41.26 38.11
N MET A 123 22.11 40.74 39.30
CA MET A 123 21.41 39.51 39.60
C MET A 123 20.41 39.70 40.78
N PRO A 124 19.48 40.70 40.66
CA PRO A 124 18.61 41.07 41.79
C PRO A 124 17.67 39.93 42.23
N ASP A 125 17.22 39.09 41.29
CA ASP A 125 16.26 38.01 41.54
C ASP A 125 16.81 36.86 42.40
N ILE A 126 18.14 36.75 42.44
CA ILE A 126 18.84 35.71 43.24
C ILE A 126 19.72 36.32 44.32
N THR A 127 19.57 37.63 44.60
CA THR A 127 20.34 38.35 45.64
C THR A 127 19.40 38.78 46.74
N ASP A 128 19.65 38.28 47.97
CA ASP A 128 18.87 38.67 49.16
C ASP A 128 19.76 38.87 50.37
N GLY A 129 19.17 39.15 51.53
CA GLY A 129 19.89 39.34 52.80
C GLY A 129 20.15 38.08 53.59
N THR A 130 19.83 36.87 53.05
CA THR A 130 19.86 35.60 53.79
C THR A 130 21.15 34.87 53.50
N PRO A 131 22.05 34.64 54.47
CA PRO A 131 23.27 33.88 54.25
C PRO A 131 22.95 32.40 54.04
N ARG A 132 23.63 31.76 53.07
CA ARG A 132 23.62 30.30 52.87
C ARG A 132 25.03 29.82 52.53
N VAL A 133 25.36 28.61 52.94
CA VAL A 133 26.60 27.95 52.54
C VAL A 133 26.56 27.79 51.01
N GLY A 134 27.61 28.17 50.30
CA GLY A 134 27.66 28.15 48.84
C GLY A 134 27.24 29.45 48.16
N ALA A 135 26.53 30.35 48.85
CA ALA A 135 26.24 31.69 48.33
C ALA A 135 27.51 32.52 48.18
N VAL A 136 27.43 33.57 47.35
CA VAL A 136 28.46 34.57 47.24
C VAL A 136 28.07 35.79 48.07
N ALA A 137 28.78 36.04 49.18
CA ALA A 137 28.68 37.26 49.95
C ALA A 137 29.18 38.42 49.09
N TRP A 138 28.36 39.49 48.94
CA TRP A 138 28.60 40.58 48.03
C TRP A 138 28.54 41.95 48.75
N TRP A 139 29.54 42.75 48.53
CA TRP A 139 29.61 44.14 49.01
C TRP A 139 29.60 45.12 47.82
N LYS A 140 28.74 46.12 47.90
CA LYS A 140 28.74 47.25 47.00
C LYS A 140 30.05 48.04 47.11
N ALA A 141 30.31 48.90 46.14
CA ALA A 141 31.41 49.84 46.20
C ALA A 141 31.36 50.65 47.53
N ASN A 142 32.47 50.69 48.22
CA ASN A 142 32.65 51.44 49.49
C ASN A 142 31.67 50.99 50.60
N ALA A 143 31.12 49.79 50.57
CA ALA A 143 30.23 49.27 51.59
C ALA A 143 31.02 48.43 52.59
N GLY A 144 30.88 48.74 53.90
CA GLY A 144 31.62 48.07 54.98
C GLY A 144 33.12 48.07 54.73
N PRO A 145 33.78 46.91 54.69
CA PRO A 145 35.22 46.80 54.50
C PRO A 145 35.66 46.84 53.01
N ALA A 146 34.70 46.91 52.03
CA ALA A 146 35.02 46.89 50.62
C ALA A 146 35.50 48.22 50.05
N GLY A 147 36.45 48.18 49.12
CA GLY A 147 36.94 49.35 48.39
C GLY A 147 35.98 49.80 47.27
N SER A 148 36.45 50.74 46.42
CA SER A 148 35.68 51.39 45.37
C SER A 148 35.18 50.48 44.24
N VAL A 149 35.70 49.25 44.13
CA VAL A 149 35.30 48.25 43.12
C VAL A 149 34.34 47.19 43.70
N GLY A 150 34.00 47.31 44.98
CA GLY A 150 33.23 46.30 45.70
C GLY A 150 34.07 45.08 46.07
N HIS A 151 33.41 44.08 46.65
CA HIS A 151 34.04 42.82 46.99
C HIS A 151 33.06 41.64 46.90
N VAL A 152 33.60 40.45 46.67
CA VAL A 152 32.86 39.19 46.73
C VAL A 152 33.67 38.10 47.44
N ALA A 153 32.99 37.27 48.21
CA ALA A 153 33.58 36.15 48.95
C ALA A 153 32.64 34.94 48.91
N TYR A 154 33.18 33.74 49.02
CA TYR A 154 32.39 32.52 49.06
C TYR A 154 32.01 32.18 50.51
N VAL A 155 30.74 31.92 50.76
CA VAL A 155 30.24 31.53 52.08
C VAL A 155 30.55 30.06 52.34
N GLU A 156 31.46 29.79 53.24
CA GLU A 156 31.88 28.44 53.66
C GLU A 156 31.02 27.88 54.77
N LYS A 157 30.57 28.73 55.70
CA LYS A 157 29.75 28.36 56.83
C LYS A 157 28.82 29.49 57.25
N VAL A 158 27.58 29.16 57.52
CA VAL A 158 26.65 30.04 58.24
C VAL A 158 26.65 29.60 59.71
N VAL A 159 27.11 30.48 60.58
CA VAL A 159 27.14 30.25 62.02
C VAL A 159 25.80 30.66 62.63
N SER A 160 25.27 31.82 62.16
CA SER A 160 23.94 32.33 62.51
C SER A 160 23.42 33.27 61.44
N GLY A 161 22.24 33.86 61.60
CA GLY A 161 21.72 34.92 60.73
C GLY A 161 22.57 36.20 60.68
N ASP A 162 23.46 36.34 61.63
CA ASP A 162 24.31 37.54 61.84
C ASP A 162 25.82 37.25 61.83
N GLU A 163 26.21 35.98 61.56
CA GLU A 163 27.60 35.56 61.46
C GLU A 163 27.81 34.50 60.38
N VAL A 164 28.75 34.74 59.48
CA VAL A 164 29.20 33.81 58.46
C VAL A 164 30.72 33.71 58.43
N ILE A 165 31.23 32.56 57.99
CA ILE A 165 32.62 32.35 57.63
C ILE A 165 32.72 32.33 56.12
N VAL A 166 33.60 33.15 55.57
CA VAL A 166 33.85 33.29 54.14
C VAL A 166 35.28 32.95 53.79
N SER A 167 35.48 32.44 52.58
CA SER A 167 36.79 32.34 51.93
C SER A 167 36.85 33.37 50.79
N GLN A 168 37.99 33.97 50.60
CA GLN A 168 38.18 35.06 49.63
C GLN A 168 39.63 35.15 49.13
N ASP A 169 39.83 35.75 47.99
CA ASP A 169 41.16 36.13 47.49
C ASP A 169 41.18 37.62 47.16
N SER A 170 42.35 38.26 47.06
CA SER A 170 42.51 39.66 46.75
C SER A 170 43.63 39.87 45.73
N TRP A 171 43.71 41.08 45.16
CA TRP A 171 44.71 41.43 44.17
C TRP A 171 46.17 41.25 44.63
N GLY A 172 46.38 41.21 45.91
CA GLY A 172 47.71 40.98 46.48
C GLY A 172 48.09 39.49 46.62
N GLY A 173 47.20 38.57 46.25
CA GLY A 173 47.38 37.14 46.54
C GLY A 173 47.11 36.79 47.99
N ASP A 174 46.37 37.60 48.69
CA ASP A 174 46.06 37.52 50.10
C ASP A 174 44.84 36.61 50.33
N PHE A 175 44.92 35.36 49.90
CA PHE A 175 43.88 34.39 50.17
C PHE A 175 43.63 34.30 51.70
N SER A 176 42.37 34.33 52.10
CA SER A 176 42.02 34.28 53.50
C SER A 176 40.66 33.65 53.76
N TRP A 177 40.52 33.15 55.00
CA TRP A 177 39.22 32.86 55.56
C TRP A 177 38.94 33.84 56.67
N ALA A 178 37.72 34.34 56.70
CA ALA A 178 37.37 35.39 57.69
C ALA A 178 35.98 35.15 58.27
N VAL A 179 35.84 35.56 59.55
CA VAL A 179 34.54 35.66 60.22
C VAL A 179 33.97 37.06 59.89
N ILE A 180 32.78 37.09 59.35
CA ILE A 180 32.03 38.29 59.08
C ILE A 180 30.82 38.35 59.99
N THR A 181 30.71 39.41 60.77
CA THR A 181 29.59 39.59 61.71
C THR A 181 28.82 40.87 61.37
N ARG A 182 27.53 40.87 61.60
CA ARG A 182 26.67 42.04 61.36
C ARG A 182 27.08 43.17 62.36
N SER A 183 27.43 42.81 63.59
CA SER A 183 27.85 43.77 64.66
C SER A 183 29.17 44.49 64.34
N SER A 184 30.04 43.92 63.49
CA SER A 184 31.32 44.54 63.13
C SER A 184 31.20 45.64 62.07
N GLY A 185 30.03 45.87 61.51
CA GLY A 185 29.83 46.79 60.36
C GLY A 185 30.35 46.23 59.03
N ASN A 186 30.82 44.97 59.07
CA ASN A 186 31.39 44.32 57.86
C ASN A 186 30.38 43.48 57.09
N TRP A 187 29.08 43.52 57.44
CA TRP A 187 28.07 42.65 56.86
C TRP A 187 27.93 42.90 55.35
N PRO A 188 27.78 41.87 54.51
CA PRO A 188 27.59 42.00 53.10
C PRO A 188 26.34 42.82 52.74
N SER A 189 26.40 43.51 51.61
CA SER A 189 25.23 44.19 51.00
C SER A 189 24.14 43.21 50.57
N GLY A 190 24.50 41.95 50.38
CA GLY A 190 23.62 40.84 50.04
C GLY A 190 24.40 39.55 49.85
N PHE A 191 23.65 38.47 49.67
CA PHE A 191 24.14 37.14 49.30
C PHE A 191 23.55 36.76 47.96
N ILE A 192 24.40 36.35 47.02
CA ILE A 192 23.97 35.94 45.70
C ILE A 192 23.85 34.43 45.67
N HIS A 193 22.65 33.94 45.35
CA HIS A 193 22.27 32.52 45.42
C HIS A 193 22.32 31.89 44.02
N PHE A 194 23.51 31.62 43.49
CA PHE A 194 23.68 31.07 42.15
C PHE A 194 23.20 29.62 42.03
N ASN A 195 23.50 28.74 42.99
CA ASN A 195 23.15 27.32 42.96
C ASN A 195 23.11 26.66 44.39
N ASP A 196 22.87 27.46 45.41
CA ASP A 196 22.86 27.06 46.81
C ASP A 196 21.44 26.88 47.40
N ARG A 197 20.39 27.12 46.58
CA ARG A 197 18.98 26.89 46.93
C ARG A 197 18.54 25.53 46.48
N ASP A 198 17.67 24.88 47.24
CA ASP A 198 17.15 23.56 46.90
C ASP A 198 15.94 23.64 45.98
N LEU A 199 15.96 22.78 44.96
CA LEU A 199 14.84 22.52 44.08
C LEU A 199 14.30 21.13 44.40
N THR A 200 13.03 21.03 44.78
CA THR A 200 12.43 19.77 45.19
C THR A 200 11.34 19.33 44.20
N ASN A 201 11.38 18.07 43.82
CA ASN A 201 10.26 17.46 43.08
C ASN A 201 9.21 17.02 44.09
N GLU A 202 7.97 17.53 43.97
CA GLU A 202 6.84 17.18 44.84
C GLU A 202 6.01 16.06 44.27
N SER A 203 5.88 15.98 42.89
CA SER A 203 5.32 14.83 42.21
C SER A 203 6.11 14.52 40.95
N ALA A 204 6.31 13.23 40.67
CA ALA A 204 6.98 12.78 39.46
C ALA A 204 6.18 13.16 38.19
N PRO A 205 6.83 13.30 37.03
CA PRO A 205 6.13 13.39 35.77
C PRO A 205 5.28 12.14 35.53
N THR A 206 4.15 12.32 34.87
CA THR A 206 3.27 11.21 34.44
C THR A 206 3.28 11.10 32.93
N ILE A 207 3.04 9.90 32.42
CA ILE A 207 2.85 9.66 30.99
C ILE A 207 1.37 9.33 30.77
N ASP A 208 0.75 10.01 29.81
CA ASP A 208 -0.61 9.72 29.34
C ASP A 208 -0.58 9.26 27.87
N GLY A 209 -1.56 8.45 27.50
CA GLY A 209 -1.69 7.88 26.16
C GLY A 209 -1.54 6.36 26.16
N VAL A 210 -1.75 5.76 24.99
CA VAL A 210 -1.68 4.30 24.81
C VAL A 210 -0.31 3.91 24.28
N ALA A 211 0.36 2.97 24.94
CA ALA A 211 1.65 2.42 24.51
C ALA A 211 1.47 1.52 23.26
N LYS A 212 1.31 2.14 22.09
CA LYS A 212 1.01 1.47 20.84
C LYS A 212 1.62 2.21 19.66
N VAL A 213 2.15 1.51 18.68
CA VAL A 213 2.68 2.12 17.45
C VAL A 213 1.62 2.99 16.77
N GLY A 214 2.03 4.21 16.39
CA GLY A 214 1.15 5.21 15.80
C GLY A 214 0.50 6.16 16.79
N SER A 215 0.45 5.82 18.10
CA SER A 215 -0.03 6.71 19.15
C SER A 215 1.02 7.75 19.54
N VAL A 216 0.56 8.80 20.19
CA VAL A 216 1.39 9.81 20.83
C VAL A 216 1.22 9.65 22.34
N LEU A 217 2.34 9.57 23.05
CA LEU A 217 2.38 9.72 24.50
C LEU A 217 2.64 11.18 24.83
N THR A 218 2.01 11.69 25.88
CA THR A 218 2.24 13.03 26.42
C THR A 218 2.72 12.93 27.85
N SER A 219 3.50 13.90 28.30
CA SER A 219 4.02 13.92 29.68
C SER A 219 3.65 15.20 30.38
N THR A 220 3.26 15.07 31.66
CA THR A 220 3.25 16.21 32.57
C THR A 220 4.68 16.52 33.06
N PRO A 221 5.00 17.77 33.39
CA PRO A 221 6.33 18.11 33.94
C PRO A 221 6.58 17.57 35.36
N GLY A 222 5.54 17.04 36.04
CA GLY A 222 5.56 16.87 37.49
C GLY A 222 5.35 18.21 38.21
N THR A 223 5.36 18.18 39.52
CA THR A 223 5.29 19.40 40.35
C THR A 223 6.61 19.64 41.07
N TRP A 224 6.99 20.91 41.16
CA TRP A 224 8.28 21.33 41.69
C TRP A 224 8.11 22.45 42.71
N LYS A 225 9.01 22.53 43.67
CA LYS A 225 9.06 23.61 44.62
C LYS A 225 10.45 24.28 44.59
N PRO A 226 10.52 25.59 44.28
CA PRO A 226 9.42 26.49 43.90
C PRO A 226 8.80 26.11 42.57
N ALA A 227 7.56 26.54 42.33
CA ALA A 227 6.75 26.13 41.15
C ALA A 227 7.17 26.75 39.82
N ASP A 228 7.82 27.92 39.86
CA ASP A 228 8.25 28.68 38.70
C ASP A 228 9.63 28.21 38.18
N VAL A 229 9.64 27.06 37.54
CA VAL A 229 10.84 26.40 36.99
C VAL A 229 10.73 26.17 35.49
N ASP A 230 11.87 26.25 34.82
CA ASP A 230 12.00 25.76 33.45
C ASP A 230 12.15 24.25 33.47
N VAL A 231 11.38 23.52 32.63
CA VAL A 231 11.41 22.05 32.58
C VAL A 231 11.85 21.57 31.21
N ALA A 232 12.90 20.78 31.17
CA ALA A 232 13.34 20.06 29.98
C ALA A 232 12.93 18.58 30.07
N TYR A 233 12.55 18.00 28.94
CA TYR A 233 12.13 16.60 28.82
C TYR A 233 13.20 15.75 28.16
N GLN A 234 13.24 14.48 28.49
CA GLN A 234 13.99 13.46 27.79
C GLN A 234 13.29 12.12 27.93
N TRP A 235 12.91 11.53 26.80
CA TRP A 235 12.29 10.22 26.74
C TRP A 235 13.31 9.10 26.65
N TYR A 236 12.94 7.94 27.22
CA TYR A 236 13.77 6.73 27.27
C TYR A 236 12.93 5.52 26.86
N ALA A 237 13.57 4.54 26.20
CA ALA A 237 13.03 3.23 25.92
C ALA A 237 13.95 2.18 26.57
N ASP A 238 13.41 1.28 27.40
CA ASP A 238 14.15 0.31 28.22
C ASP A 238 15.32 0.95 28.96
N GLY A 239 15.14 2.16 29.47
CA GLY A 239 16.17 2.91 30.19
C GLY A 239 17.24 3.55 29.30
N ARG A 240 17.21 3.35 27.97
CA ARG A 240 18.12 3.98 27.02
C ARG A 240 17.52 5.26 26.47
N LYS A 241 18.33 6.31 26.40
CA LYS A 241 17.92 7.62 25.87
C LYS A 241 17.45 7.52 24.42
N ILE A 242 16.28 8.07 24.13
CA ILE A 242 15.80 8.25 22.74
C ILE A 242 16.40 9.57 22.24
N ALA A 243 17.28 9.48 21.24
CA ALA A 243 17.94 10.66 20.67
C ALA A 243 16.90 11.62 20.06
N GLY A 244 17.01 12.92 20.41
CA GLY A 244 16.12 13.98 19.91
C GLY A 244 14.71 14.00 20.50
N ALA A 245 14.35 13.08 21.39
CA ALA A 245 13.03 13.07 22.04
C ALA A 245 13.07 13.95 23.31
N THR A 246 12.94 15.26 23.12
CA THR A 246 13.06 16.30 24.15
C THR A 246 11.79 17.15 24.32
N ASP A 247 10.73 16.84 23.57
CA ASP A 247 9.43 17.52 23.69
C ASP A 247 8.61 16.89 24.84
N ASP A 248 7.52 17.53 25.21
CA ASP A 248 6.54 17.00 26.18
C ASP A 248 5.74 15.82 25.65
N SER A 249 5.93 15.47 24.39
CA SER A 249 5.23 14.39 23.70
C SER A 249 6.19 13.49 22.91
N LEU A 250 5.79 12.21 22.74
CA LEU A 250 6.55 11.21 22.00
C LEU A 250 5.62 10.41 21.08
N ARG A 251 5.85 10.48 19.78
CA ARG A 251 5.18 9.59 18.83
C ARG A 251 5.85 8.22 18.80
N LEU A 252 5.08 7.17 19.04
CA LEU A 252 5.57 5.80 19.06
C LEU A 252 5.70 5.23 17.64
N THR A 253 6.87 4.72 17.32
CA THR A 253 7.20 4.08 16.04
C THR A 253 7.44 2.59 16.21
N ARG A 254 7.50 1.83 15.12
CA ARG A 254 7.81 0.40 15.11
C ARG A 254 9.11 0.03 15.84
N ALA A 255 10.07 0.96 15.91
CA ALA A 255 11.34 0.75 16.59
C ALA A 255 11.19 0.67 18.12
N ARG A 256 10.00 0.90 18.66
CA ARG A 256 9.70 0.87 20.10
C ARG A 256 8.84 -0.31 20.52
N ILE A 257 8.44 -1.19 19.59
CA ILE A 257 7.68 -2.41 19.92
C ILE A 257 8.42 -3.20 20.99
N ASP A 258 7.65 -3.74 21.93
CA ASP A 258 8.09 -4.49 23.12
C ASP A 258 8.93 -3.71 24.13
N GLN A 259 9.21 -2.42 23.90
CA GLN A 259 9.94 -1.58 24.83
C GLN A 259 8.99 -0.85 25.80
N VAL A 260 9.42 -0.66 27.05
CA VAL A 260 8.75 0.21 28.02
C VAL A 260 9.29 1.62 27.90
N ILE A 261 8.42 2.60 27.96
CA ILE A 261 8.76 4.01 27.79
C ILE A 261 8.72 4.74 29.13
N THR A 262 9.71 5.59 29.36
CA THR A 262 9.73 6.51 30.50
C THR A 262 10.17 7.89 30.03
N VAL A 263 9.82 8.91 30.78
CA VAL A 263 10.31 10.27 30.59
C VAL A 263 11.01 10.75 31.86
N THR A 264 12.09 11.49 31.67
CA THR A 264 12.75 12.23 32.76
C THR A 264 12.52 13.71 32.46
N THR A 265 12.00 14.41 33.46
CA THR A 265 11.92 15.87 33.46
C THR A 265 13.07 16.42 34.28
N THR A 266 13.70 17.49 33.81
CA THR A 266 14.78 18.18 34.52
C THR A 266 14.35 19.62 34.73
N ALA A 267 14.12 19.97 35.97
CA ALA A 267 13.77 21.33 36.36
C ALA A 267 15.03 22.16 36.57
N SER A 268 14.99 23.42 36.14
CA SER A 268 16.03 24.42 36.33
C SER A 268 15.41 25.75 36.73
N LYS A 269 16.13 26.46 37.59
CA LYS A 269 15.80 27.83 38.03
C LYS A 269 17.08 28.54 38.42
N PRO A 270 17.28 29.80 38.01
CA PRO A 270 18.43 30.58 38.46
C PRO A 270 18.57 30.58 39.99
N GLY A 271 19.77 30.29 40.47
CA GLY A 271 20.08 30.21 41.92
C GLY A 271 19.73 28.87 42.58
N PHE A 272 19.36 27.86 41.78
CA PHE A 272 19.06 26.51 42.27
C PHE A 272 19.84 25.47 41.46
N PRO A 273 20.36 24.42 42.10
CA PRO A 273 20.88 23.27 41.36
C PRO A 273 19.76 22.60 40.60
N THR A 274 20.04 22.16 39.37
CA THR A 274 19.07 21.39 38.57
C THR A 274 18.69 20.08 39.30
N ARG A 275 17.44 19.69 39.19
CA ARG A 275 16.92 18.43 39.70
C ARG A 275 16.14 17.69 38.64
N SER A 276 16.21 16.38 38.63
CA SER A 276 15.48 15.56 37.68
C SER A 276 14.56 14.58 38.42
N ALA A 277 13.41 14.33 37.81
CA ALA A 277 12.46 13.31 38.24
C ALA A 277 12.08 12.43 37.03
N ARG A 278 11.77 11.17 37.31
CA ARG A 278 11.44 10.19 36.27
C ARG A 278 10.02 9.67 36.48
N SER A 279 9.31 9.47 35.37
CA SER A 279 7.98 8.86 35.39
C SER A 279 8.03 7.37 35.76
N ALA A 280 6.87 6.81 36.13
CA ALA A 280 6.63 5.40 36.00
C ALA A 280 6.81 4.97 34.52
N ALA A 281 7.12 3.69 34.30
CA ALA A 281 7.20 3.12 32.99
C ALA A 281 5.78 2.88 32.43
N THR A 282 5.62 2.98 31.12
CA THR A 282 4.42 2.48 30.44
C THR A 282 4.42 0.96 30.42
N ASP A 283 3.30 0.36 30.00
CA ASP A 283 3.32 -0.99 29.46
C ASP A 283 4.24 -1.06 28.24
N ALA A 284 4.61 -2.30 27.84
CA ALA A 284 5.35 -2.53 26.60
C ALA A 284 4.57 -2.02 25.39
N VAL A 285 5.25 -1.37 24.47
CA VAL A 285 4.63 -0.81 23.27
C VAL A 285 4.12 -1.93 22.36
N LEU A 286 2.83 -1.97 22.15
CA LEU A 286 2.18 -2.93 21.26
C LEU A 286 2.29 -2.53 19.78
N PRO A 287 2.21 -3.50 18.85
CA PRO A 287 2.00 -3.19 17.42
C PRO A 287 0.77 -2.32 17.21
N GLY A 288 0.81 -1.46 16.22
CA GLY A 288 -0.34 -0.68 15.77
C GLY A 288 -1.47 -1.58 15.25
N THR A 289 -2.68 -1.06 15.10
CA THR A 289 -3.79 -1.79 14.47
C THR A 289 -4.16 -1.14 13.14
N LEU A 290 -4.25 -1.98 12.11
CA LEU A 290 -4.94 -1.65 10.88
C LEU A 290 -6.44 -1.85 11.08
N LYS A 291 -7.24 -1.05 10.39
CA LYS A 291 -8.71 -1.23 10.31
C LYS A 291 -9.10 -1.26 8.85
N ASN A 292 -9.92 -2.22 8.48
CA ASN A 292 -10.66 -2.17 7.22
C ASN A 292 -11.84 -1.21 7.41
N LEU A 293 -11.94 -0.19 6.57
CA LEU A 293 -13.00 0.83 6.63
C LEU A 293 -14.15 0.48 5.69
N THR A 294 -13.83 -0.03 4.49
CA THR A 294 -14.81 -0.59 3.55
C THR A 294 -14.36 -1.99 3.18
N ALA A 295 -15.28 -2.94 3.22
CA ALA A 295 -14.99 -4.32 2.86
C ALA A 295 -14.54 -4.43 1.39
N PRO A 296 -13.69 -5.41 1.04
CA PRO A 296 -13.43 -5.75 -0.35
C PRO A 296 -14.71 -6.18 -1.07
N THR A 297 -14.82 -5.88 -2.37
CA THR A 297 -15.97 -6.28 -3.20
C THR A 297 -15.52 -6.89 -4.51
N ILE A 298 -16.30 -7.86 -5.01
CA ILE A 298 -16.09 -8.50 -6.31
C ILE A 298 -17.16 -8.00 -7.26
N SER A 299 -16.76 -7.65 -8.49
CA SER A 299 -17.64 -7.25 -9.58
C SER A 299 -17.35 -8.06 -10.84
N GLY A 300 -18.34 -8.17 -11.71
CA GLY A 300 -18.30 -8.98 -12.94
C GLY A 300 -19.36 -10.06 -12.93
N ALA A 301 -19.58 -10.71 -14.08
CA ALA A 301 -20.51 -11.83 -14.18
C ALA A 301 -19.82 -13.14 -13.76
N PRO A 302 -20.38 -13.92 -12.82
CA PRO A 302 -19.83 -15.21 -12.45
C PRO A 302 -20.20 -16.27 -13.53
N GLN A 303 -19.53 -16.22 -14.65
CA GLN A 303 -19.72 -17.13 -15.78
C GLN A 303 -18.38 -17.44 -16.44
N VAL A 304 -18.20 -18.66 -16.93
CA VAL A 304 -17.01 -19.07 -17.67
C VAL A 304 -16.72 -18.09 -18.81
N ASP A 305 -15.46 -17.80 -19.08
CA ASP A 305 -14.92 -16.82 -20.04
C ASP A 305 -15.09 -15.34 -19.59
N SER A 306 -15.77 -15.09 -18.48
CA SER A 306 -15.83 -13.76 -17.88
C SER A 306 -14.65 -13.52 -16.96
N THR A 307 -14.42 -12.25 -16.65
CA THR A 307 -13.39 -11.82 -15.69
C THR A 307 -14.06 -11.14 -14.51
N LEU A 308 -13.75 -11.60 -13.30
CA LEU A 308 -14.10 -10.92 -12.08
C LEU A 308 -13.02 -9.89 -11.71
N THR A 309 -13.43 -8.78 -11.15
CA THR A 309 -12.55 -7.70 -10.66
C THR A 309 -12.76 -7.51 -9.17
N LEU A 310 -11.66 -7.44 -8.41
CA LEU A 310 -11.66 -7.18 -6.98
C LEU A 310 -11.33 -5.71 -6.71
N ASP A 311 -12.22 -5.04 -5.97
CA ASP A 311 -11.89 -3.85 -5.21
C ASP A 311 -11.42 -4.29 -3.82
N THR A 312 -10.23 -3.89 -3.41
CA THR A 312 -9.60 -4.29 -2.14
C THR A 312 -10.15 -3.58 -0.91
N GLY A 313 -11.09 -2.65 -1.10
CA GLY A 313 -11.62 -1.83 -0.04
C GLY A 313 -10.65 -0.76 0.46
N THR A 314 -11.04 -0.06 1.52
CA THR A 314 -10.23 1.00 2.12
C THR A 314 -9.76 0.62 3.52
N TRP A 315 -8.60 1.15 3.91
CA TRP A 315 -7.90 0.77 5.14
C TRP A 315 -7.33 1.97 5.86
N SER A 316 -7.26 1.91 7.18
CA SER A 316 -6.65 2.96 8.00
C SER A 316 -5.79 2.38 9.12
N PRO A 317 -4.57 2.91 9.31
CA PRO A 317 -3.82 3.76 8.38
C PRO A 317 -3.53 3.03 7.06
N THR A 318 -3.12 3.75 6.00
CA THR A 318 -2.82 3.15 4.69
C THR A 318 -1.80 2.01 4.83
N PRO A 319 -2.08 0.80 4.36
CA PRO A 319 -1.14 -0.32 4.38
C PRO A 319 0.08 -0.07 3.48
N ASP A 320 1.18 -0.75 3.78
CA ASP A 320 2.37 -0.79 2.91
C ASP A 320 2.17 -1.80 1.77
N SER A 321 1.38 -2.86 2.00
CA SER A 321 0.99 -3.86 1.00
C SER A 321 -0.39 -4.45 1.29
N LEU A 322 -1.03 -4.94 0.23
CA LEU A 322 -2.26 -5.72 0.25
C LEU A 322 -1.98 -7.06 -0.44
N ASP A 323 -2.08 -8.15 0.30
CA ASP A 323 -1.94 -9.50 -0.23
C ASP A 323 -3.33 -10.03 -0.58
N VAL A 324 -3.55 -10.37 -1.84
CA VAL A 324 -4.83 -10.88 -2.36
C VAL A 324 -4.74 -12.38 -2.59
N VAL A 325 -5.75 -13.10 -2.13
CA VAL A 325 -5.94 -14.54 -2.41
C VAL A 325 -7.38 -14.75 -2.86
N TRP A 326 -7.54 -15.25 -4.08
CA TRP A 326 -8.84 -15.67 -4.62
C TRP A 326 -9.20 -17.07 -4.12
N LEU A 327 -10.47 -17.28 -3.83
CA LEU A 327 -10.98 -18.51 -3.25
C LEU A 327 -12.15 -19.04 -4.10
N ALA A 328 -12.15 -20.35 -4.35
CA ALA A 328 -13.29 -21.09 -4.86
C ALA A 328 -13.84 -21.97 -3.74
N ASP A 329 -15.11 -21.82 -3.37
CA ASP A 329 -15.76 -22.48 -2.22
C ASP A 329 -14.93 -22.38 -0.94
N GLY A 330 -14.28 -21.24 -0.73
CA GLY A 330 -13.43 -20.97 0.44
C GLY A 330 -12.02 -21.56 0.38
N GLN A 331 -11.65 -22.28 -0.70
CA GLN A 331 -10.30 -22.82 -0.90
C GLN A 331 -9.49 -21.93 -1.85
N PRO A 332 -8.20 -21.69 -1.59
CA PRO A 332 -7.36 -20.90 -2.47
C PRO A 332 -7.27 -21.46 -3.89
N ILE A 333 -7.41 -20.57 -4.88
CA ILE A 333 -7.20 -20.92 -6.29
C ILE A 333 -5.70 -20.87 -6.56
N GLU A 334 -5.11 -22.02 -6.92
CA GLU A 334 -3.68 -22.12 -7.20
C GLU A 334 -3.25 -21.27 -8.40
N GLY A 335 -2.06 -20.67 -8.30
CA GLY A 335 -1.47 -19.85 -9.38
C GLY A 335 -2.06 -18.45 -9.53
N VAL A 336 -3.06 -18.07 -8.71
CA VAL A 336 -3.70 -16.74 -8.76
C VAL A 336 -3.48 -16.04 -7.43
N THR A 337 -2.29 -15.43 -7.26
CA THR A 337 -1.96 -14.64 -6.08
C THR A 337 -1.62 -13.21 -6.47
N GLY A 338 -2.10 -12.24 -5.66
CA GLY A 338 -1.81 -10.82 -5.86
C GLY A 338 -2.54 -10.16 -7.03
N ALA A 339 -3.33 -10.89 -7.81
CA ALA A 339 -4.06 -10.33 -8.95
C ALA A 339 -5.34 -9.61 -8.49
N SER A 340 -5.60 -8.44 -9.07
CA SER A 340 -6.87 -7.73 -8.88
C SER A 340 -8.02 -8.26 -9.76
N THR A 341 -7.73 -9.22 -10.63
CA THR A 341 -8.71 -9.83 -11.54
C THR A 341 -8.56 -11.34 -11.56
N LEU A 342 -9.67 -12.04 -11.77
CA LEU A 342 -9.73 -13.49 -11.93
C LEU A 342 -10.50 -13.82 -13.21
N ALA A 343 -9.85 -14.49 -14.17
CA ALA A 343 -10.53 -15.08 -15.32
C ALA A 343 -11.20 -16.40 -14.89
N LEU A 344 -12.48 -16.55 -15.21
CA LEU A 344 -13.25 -17.73 -14.83
C LEU A 344 -13.07 -18.83 -15.88
N THR A 345 -12.52 -19.96 -15.45
CA THR A 345 -12.22 -21.13 -16.27
C THR A 345 -13.29 -22.22 -16.11
N PRO A 346 -13.40 -23.19 -17.04
CA PRO A 346 -14.39 -24.26 -16.99
C PRO A 346 -14.40 -25.11 -15.72
N ASP A 347 -13.25 -25.26 -15.07
CA ASP A 347 -13.08 -26.02 -13.83
C ASP A 347 -13.69 -25.33 -12.59
N LEU A 348 -14.01 -24.04 -12.71
CA LEU A 348 -14.67 -23.27 -11.64
C LEU A 348 -16.20 -23.33 -11.69
N VAL A 349 -16.79 -23.98 -12.71
CA VAL A 349 -18.25 -24.08 -12.83
C VAL A 349 -18.89 -24.68 -11.59
N GLY A 350 -19.90 -24.01 -11.07
CA GLY A 350 -20.66 -24.42 -9.90
C GLY A 350 -20.04 -23.99 -8.57
N THR A 351 -18.80 -23.46 -8.56
CA THR A 351 -18.17 -22.93 -7.34
C THR A 351 -18.54 -21.47 -7.10
N THR A 352 -18.58 -21.06 -5.84
CA THR A 352 -18.71 -19.67 -5.43
C THR A 352 -17.31 -19.03 -5.34
N ILE A 353 -17.13 -17.84 -5.87
CA ILE A 353 -15.85 -17.14 -5.87
C ILE A 353 -15.85 -16.05 -4.81
N SER A 354 -14.85 -16.06 -3.96
CA SER A 354 -14.58 -15.00 -2.99
C SER A 354 -13.09 -14.60 -3.04
N ALA A 355 -12.72 -13.58 -2.26
CA ALA A 355 -11.32 -13.18 -2.14
C ALA A 355 -11.02 -12.68 -0.74
N THR A 356 -9.84 -13.01 -0.22
CA THR A 356 -9.31 -12.40 1.00
C THR A 356 -8.25 -11.36 0.65
N VAL A 357 -8.30 -10.24 1.37
CA VAL A 357 -7.32 -9.15 1.27
C VAL A 357 -6.67 -9.00 2.63
N THR A 358 -5.38 -9.29 2.73
CA THR A 358 -4.59 -9.12 3.95
C THR A 358 -3.76 -7.84 3.85
N ALA A 359 -4.11 -6.87 4.67
CA ALA A 359 -3.38 -5.61 4.77
C ALA A 359 -2.19 -5.77 5.71
N ARG A 360 -1.01 -5.30 5.26
CA ARG A 360 0.23 -5.31 6.05
C ARG A 360 0.83 -3.92 6.11
N ARG A 361 1.31 -3.58 7.31
CA ARG A 361 2.06 -2.35 7.56
C ARG A 361 3.14 -2.61 8.59
N ALA A 362 4.33 -2.10 8.33
CA ALA A 362 5.47 -2.28 9.25
C ALA A 362 5.17 -1.72 10.65
N GLY A 363 5.27 -2.59 11.66
CA GLY A 363 4.95 -2.26 13.05
C GLY A 363 3.46 -2.32 13.40
N TYR A 364 2.62 -2.84 12.53
CA TYR A 364 1.19 -3.07 12.75
C TYR A 364 0.86 -4.55 12.64
N ALA A 365 -0.13 -5.00 13.41
CA ALA A 365 -0.69 -6.33 13.21
C ALA A 365 -1.36 -6.39 11.83
N ALA A 366 -1.12 -7.48 11.08
CA ALA A 366 -1.80 -7.72 9.83
C ALA A 366 -3.30 -7.96 10.08
N VAL A 367 -4.13 -7.46 9.17
CA VAL A 367 -5.60 -7.62 9.23
C VAL A 367 -6.10 -8.12 7.90
N THR A 368 -6.95 -9.14 7.93
CA THR A 368 -7.56 -9.72 6.74
C THR A 368 -9.04 -9.35 6.68
N ALA A 369 -9.52 -8.98 5.51
CA ALA A 369 -10.93 -8.82 5.18
C ALA A 369 -11.27 -9.72 3.98
N THR A 370 -12.52 -10.20 3.94
CA THR A 370 -12.99 -11.11 2.90
C THR A 370 -14.11 -10.43 2.10
N ALA A 371 -14.03 -10.51 0.79
CA ALA A 371 -15.12 -10.10 -0.09
C ALA A 371 -16.28 -11.10 0.01
N THR A 372 -17.51 -10.61 -0.08
CA THR A 372 -18.70 -11.47 -0.19
C THR A 372 -18.55 -12.37 -1.42
N ALA A 373 -18.85 -13.66 -1.24
CA ALA A 373 -18.82 -14.62 -2.34
C ALA A 373 -19.85 -14.27 -3.42
N THR A 374 -19.50 -14.60 -4.67
CA THR A 374 -20.41 -14.48 -5.81
C THR A 374 -21.50 -15.56 -5.76
N GLU A 375 -22.51 -15.45 -6.62
CA GLU A 375 -23.30 -16.62 -7.02
C GLU A 375 -22.37 -17.68 -7.63
N PRO A 376 -22.78 -18.95 -7.67
CA PRO A 376 -22.00 -20.01 -8.32
C PRO A 376 -21.68 -19.67 -9.78
N VAL A 377 -20.46 -19.97 -10.21
CA VAL A 377 -20.01 -19.73 -11.58
C VAL A 377 -20.90 -20.50 -12.56
N ALA A 378 -21.59 -19.78 -13.42
CA ALA A 378 -22.42 -20.35 -14.47
C ALA A 378 -21.57 -20.94 -15.59
N PRO A 379 -22.05 -22.01 -16.28
CA PRO A 379 -21.41 -22.51 -17.48
C PRO A 379 -21.23 -21.41 -18.55
N GLY A 380 -20.19 -21.54 -19.34
CA GLY A 380 -20.02 -20.72 -20.54
C GLY A 380 -21.10 -20.99 -21.58
N THR A 381 -21.24 -20.12 -22.56
CA THR A 381 -22.20 -20.27 -23.65
C THR A 381 -21.48 -20.64 -24.95
N ILE A 382 -22.01 -21.64 -25.68
CA ILE A 382 -21.60 -21.89 -27.05
C ILE A 382 -22.47 -21.01 -27.96
N THR A 383 -21.85 -20.24 -28.84
CA THR A 383 -22.56 -19.35 -29.76
C THR A 383 -22.36 -19.85 -31.20
N VAL A 384 -23.42 -20.20 -31.89
CA VAL A 384 -23.38 -20.51 -33.33
C VAL A 384 -23.25 -19.22 -34.12
N THR A 385 -22.16 -19.09 -34.89
CA THR A 385 -21.87 -17.91 -35.73
C THR A 385 -22.29 -18.12 -37.19
N THR A 386 -22.31 -19.38 -37.63
CA THR A 386 -22.87 -19.79 -38.94
C THR A 386 -23.73 -21.03 -38.68
N PRO A 387 -25.03 -21.00 -38.99
CA PRO A 387 -25.90 -22.15 -38.76
C PRO A 387 -25.51 -23.35 -39.66
N PRO A 388 -25.83 -24.58 -39.21
CA PRO A 388 -25.57 -25.77 -40.00
C PRO A 388 -26.47 -25.83 -41.26
N THR A 389 -25.96 -26.43 -42.31
CA THR A 389 -26.67 -26.56 -43.59
C THR A 389 -26.53 -27.95 -44.21
N ILE A 390 -27.53 -28.39 -44.99
CA ILE A 390 -27.48 -29.66 -45.73
C ILE A 390 -27.13 -29.38 -47.17
N HIS A 391 -26.22 -30.19 -47.73
CA HIS A 391 -25.80 -30.14 -49.11
C HIS A 391 -26.04 -31.50 -49.77
N GLY A 392 -26.25 -31.48 -51.08
CA GLY A 392 -26.46 -32.67 -51.88
C GLY A 392 -27.80 -32.67 -52.64
N LEU A 393 -27.98 -33.68 -53.49
CA LEU A 393 -29.20 -33.84 -54.24
C LEU A 393 -30.22 -34.66 -53.42
N VAL A 394 -31.39 -34.07 -53.20
CA VAL A 394 -32.45 -34.68 -52.38
C VAL A 394 -33.24 -35.72 -53.23
N GLU A 395 -32.56 -36.82 -53.54
CA GLU A 395 -33.09 -37.90 -54.35
C GLU A 395 -32.75 -39.25 -53.74
N PHE A 396 -33.62 -40.22 -53.94
CA PHE A 396 -33.38 -41.61 -53.47
C PHE A 396 -32.02 -42.14 -53.92
N GLY A 397 -31.29 -42.73 -52.98
CA GLY A 397 -29.98 -43.36 -53.20
C GLY A 397 -28.82 -42.38 -53.29
N GLN A 398 -29.07 -41.05 -53.30
CA GLN A 398 -28.03 -40.04 -53.17
C GLN A 398 -27.57 -39.85 -51.72
N THR A 399 -26.41 -39.26 -51.56
CA THR A 399 -25.85 -38.94 -50.24
C THR A 399 -25.98 -37.46 -49.99
N LEU A 400 -26.59 -37.12 -48.87
CA LEU A 400 -26.56 -35.79 -48.30
C LEU A 400 -25.39 -35.64 -47.34
N THR A 401 -24.84 -34.44 -47.24
CA THR A 401 -23.82 -34.07 -46.26
C THR A 401 -24.31 -32.87 -45.46
N VAL A 402 -23.98 -32.87 -44.16
CA VAL A 402 -24.22 -31.71 -43.31
C VAL A 402 -22.92 -30.95 -43.14
N ASP A 403 -22.94 -29.66 -43.44
CA ASP A 403 -21.96 -28.70 -42.94
C ASP A 403 -22.45 -28.29 -41.55
N THR A 404 -21.64 -28.53 -40.52
CA THR A 404 -22.00 -28.26 -39.11
C THR A 404 -21.96 -26.77 -38.75
N GLY A 405 -21.58 -25.90 -39.69
CA GLY A 405 -21.46 -24.48 -39.46
C GLY A 405 -20.24 -24.07 -38.69
N ALA A 406 -20.27 -22.84 -38.14
CA ALA A 406 -19.23 -22.30 -37.31
C ALA A 406 -19.78 -21.86 -35.94
N TYR A 407 -18.98 -22.02 -34.90
CA TYR A 407 -19.38 -21.71 -33.51
C TYR A 407 -18.18 -21.26 -32.66
N ARG A 408 -18.46 -20.66 -31.55
CA ARG A 408 -17.47 -20.22 -30.57
C ARG A 408 -17.87 -20.73 -29.18
N PRO A 409 -16.92 -21.28 -28.41
CA PRO A 409 -15.51 -21.57 -28.77
C PRO A 409 -15.42 -22.68 -29.84
N ALA A 410 -14.41 -22.60 -30.73
CA ALA A 410 -14.28 -23.45 -31.91
C ALA A 410 -13.87 -24.91 -31.60
N ASP A 411 -13.44 -25.19 -30.37
CA ASP A 411 -13.04 -26.51 -29.88
C ASP A 411 -14.21 -27.31 -29.26
N ALA A 412 -15.45 -26.83 -29.36
CA ALA A 412 -16.60 -27.62 -28.90
C ALA A 412 -16.73 -28.90 -29.73
N ALA A 413 -17.04 -29.99 -29.06
CA ALA A 413 -17.32 -31.27 -29.68
C ALA A 413 -18.67 -31.19 -30.43
N VAL A 414 -18.70 -31.76 -31.65
CA VAL A 414 -19.86 -31.74 -32.53
C VAL A 414 -20.41 -33.14 -32.65
N ALA A 415 -21.69 -33.31 -32.40
CA ALA A 415 -22.43 -34.53 -32.71
C ALA A 415 -23.55 -34.21 -33.71
N VAL A 416 -23.74 -35.12 -34.66
CA VAL A 416 -24.78 -35.01 -35.68
C VAL A 416 -25.81 -36.12 -35.50
N GLN A 417 -27.08 -35.80 -35.66
CA GLN A 417 -28.17 -36.74 -35.74
C GLN A 417 -29.10 -36.37 -36.90
N TRP A 418 -29.23 -37.26 -37.90
CA TRP A 418 -30.18 -37.07 -38.99
C TRP A 418 -31.61 -37.29 -38.53
N LEU A 419 -32.52 -36.51 -39.02
CA LEU A 419 -33.93 -36.55 -38.67
C LEU A 419 -34.79 -36.76 -39.93
N ARG A 420 -35.85 -37.53 -39.82
CA ARG A 420 -36.90 -37.75 -40.79
C ARG A 420 -38.20 -37.16 -40.26
N ASP A 421 -38.75 -36.16 -40.95
CA ASP A 421 -39.92 -35.38 -40.48
C ASP A 421 -39.81 -34.95 -39.02
N GLY A 422 -38.56 -34.57 -38.58
CA GLY A 422 -38.25 -34.15 -37.22
C GLY A 422 -37.97 -35.28 -36.21
N ALA A 423 -38.20 -36.54 -36.58
CA ALA A 423 -37.89 -37.68 -35.71
C ALA A 423 -36.47 -38.24 -35.98
N PRO A 424 -35.70 -38.60 -34.96
CA PRO A 424 -34.36 -39.17 -35.10
C PRO A 424 -34.37 -40.44 -35.97
N ILE A 425 -33.38 -40.55 -36.84
CA ILE A 425 -33.12 -41.78 -37.63
C ILE A 425 -32.06 -42.59 -36.85
N ASP A 426 -32.43 -43.76 -36.39
CA ASP A 426 -31.54 -44.60 -35.58
C ASP A 426 -30.19 -44.88 -36.27
N GLY A 427 -29.09 -44.61 -35.55
CA GLY A 427 -27.74 -44.86 -36.03
C GLY A 427 -27.24 -43.88 -37.09
N ALA A 428 -28.05 -42.89 -37.53
CA ALA A 428 -27.66 -41.92 -38.55
C ALA A 428 -26.95 -40.69 -37.87
N THR A 429 -25.71 -40.90 -37.41
CA THR A 429 -24.92 -39.90 -36.65
C THR A 429 -23.68 -39.40 -37.39
N ALA A 430 -23.45 -39.85 -38.62
CA ALA A 430 -22.34 -39.37 -39.43
C ALA A 430 -22.69 -38.01 -40.10
N THR A 431 -21.69 -37.27 -40.51
CA THR A 431 -21.84 -36.01 -41.27
C THR A 431 -22.41 -36.24 -42.68
N SER A 432 -22.59 -37.48 -43.07
CA SER A 432 -23.25 -37.86 -44.33
C SER A 432 -24.34 -38.89 -44.09
N TYR A 433 -25.38 -38.81 -44.88
CA TYR A 433 -26.51 -39.74 -44.85
C TYR A 433 -26.92 -40.15 -46.24
N GLN A 434 -26.94 -41.47 -46.54
CA GLN A 434 -27.45 -42.01 -47.76
C GLN A 434 -28.96 -42.15 -47.71
N ILE A 435 -29.68 -41.50 -48.59
CA ILE A 435 -31.14 -41.54 -48.64
C ILE A 435 -31.67 -42.94 -48.91
N GLN A 436 -32.50 -43.45 -48.00
CA GLN A 436 -33.10 -44.77 -48.02
C GLN A 436 -34.51 -44.73 -48.66
N ASN A 437 -35.07 -45.92 -48.98
CA ASN A 437 -36.44 -46.03 -49.49
C ASN A 437 -37.51 -45.55 -48.48
N VAL A 438 -37.25 -45.73 -47.18
CA VAL A 438 -38.13 -45.27 -46.10
C VAL A 438 -38.20 -43.74 -45.97
N ASP A 439 -37.29 -43.02 -46.62
CA ASP A 439 -37.27 -41.58 -46.65
C ASP A 439 -38.15 -40.94 -47.74
N LEU A 440 -38.62 -41.79 -48.67
CA LEU A 440 -39.42 -41.30 -49.82
C LEU A 440 -40.70 -40.62 -49.34
N GLY A 441 -40.89 -39.40 -49.79
CA GLY A 441 -42.02 -38.55 -49.43
C GLY A 441 -41.84 -37.75 -48.14
N THR A 442 -40.79 -38.01 -47.35
CA THR A 442 -40.47 -37.32 -46.10
C THR A 442 -39.45 -36.21 -46.34
N ARG A 443 -39.29 -35.32 -45.34
CA ARG A 443 -38.25 -34.28 -45.29
C ARG A 443 -37.14 -34.73 -44.38
N LEU A 444 -35.91 -34.48 -44.75
CA LEU A 444 -34.76 -34.75 -43.96
C LEU A 444 -34.20 -33.45 -43.36
N SER A 445 -33.75 -33.50 -42.13
CA SER A 445 -32.96 -32.45 -41.48
C SER A 445 -31.87 -33.09 -40.61
N ALA A 446 -30.94 -32.29 -40.15
CA ALA A 446 -29.91 -32.75 -39.26
C ALA A 446 -29.89 -31.90 -37.97
N ARG A 447 -29.82 -32.53 -36.82
CA ARG A 447 -29.58 -31.92 -35.55
C ARG A 447 -28.09 -31.91 -35.27
N VAL A 448 -27.53 -30.74 -35.00
CA VAL A 448 -26.14 -30.55 -34.57
C VAL A 448 -26.16 -30.23 -33.10
N THR A 449 -25.53 -31.06 -32.28
CA THR A 449 -25.37 -30.85 -30.87
C THR A 449 -23.91 -30.48 -30.59
N LEU A 450 -23.73 -29.30 -29.94
CA LEU A 450 -22.44 -28.77 -29.59
C LEU A 450 -22.24 -28.94 -28.07
N THR A 451 -21.13 -29.52 -27.67
CA THR A 451 -20.81 -29.75 -26.25
C THR A 451 -19.37 -29.35 -25.95
N ARG A 452 -19.14 -28.77 -24.77
CA ARG A 452 -17.81 -28.48 -24.25
C ARG A 452 -17.83 -28.57 -22.72
N PRO A 453 -16.84 -29.19 -22.08
CA PRO A 453 -16.76 -29.19 -20.61
C PRO A 453 -16.82 -27.76 -20.07
N GLY A 454 -17.64 -27.54 -19.03
CA GLY A 454 -17.85 -26.22 -18.43
C GLY A 454 -18.72 -25.25 -19.23
N TYR A 455 -19.37 -25.70 -20.30
CA TYR A 455 -20.31 -24.89 -21.12
C TYR A 455 -21.68 -25.56 -21.17
N SER A 456 -22.72 -24.78 -21.32
CA SER A 456 -24.04 -25.28 -21.66
C SER A 456 -24.01 -25.86 -23.08
N ALA A 457 -24.57 -27.06 -23.23
CA ALA A 457 -24.73 -27.64 -24.56
C ALA A 457 -25.68 -26.76 -25.42
N ASP A 458 -25.37 -26.64 -26.67
CA ASP A 458 -26.23 -25.97 -27.67
C ASP A 458 -26.69 -26.95 -28.73
N VAL A 459 -27.92 -26.80 -29.20
CA VAL A 459 -28.56 -27.70 -30.17
C VAL A 459 -29.19 -26.87 -31.28
N VAL A 460 -28.75 -27.11 -32.50
CA VAL A 460 -29.22 -26.39 -33.69
C VAL A 460 -29.61 -27.38 -34.77
N ASP A 461 -30.83 -27.26 -35.28
CA ASP A 461 -31.31 -28.07 -36.41
C ASP A 461 -31.07 -27.31 -37.72
N THR A 462 -30.73 -28.04 -38.79
CA THR A 462 -30.70 -27.48 -40.13
C THR A 462 -32.12 -27.20 -40.65
N ASP A 463 -32.25 -26.37 -41.65
CA ASP A 463 -33.48 -26.32 -42.41
C ASP A 463 -33.80 -27.71 -42.98
N SER A 464 -35.10 -28.02 -43.04
CA SER A 464 -35.56 -29.28 -43.62
C SER A 464 -35.42 -29.24 -45.15
N THR A 465 -35.03 -30.35 -45.76
CA THR A 465 -34.98 -30.51 -47.22
C THR A 465 -36.38 -30.41 -47.82
N ILE A 466 -36.45 -30.28 -49.15
CA ILE A 466 -37.66 -30.64 -49.89
C ILE A 466 -37.98 -32.15 -49.67
N PRO A 467 -39.23 -32.60 -49.84
CA PRO A 467 -39.53 -34.04 -49.75
C PRO A 467 -38.66 -34.87 -50.68
N VAL A 468 -38.13 -35.97 -50.16
CA VAL A 468 -37.32 -36.92 -50.90
C VAL A 468 -38.16 -37.57 -51.98
N ARG A 469 -37.63 -37.61 -53.20
CA ARG A 469 -38.29 -38.28 -54.34
C ARG A 469 -37.28 -39.14 -55.09
N SER A 470 -37.83 -40.08 -55.86
CA SER A 470 -37.06 -40.93 -56.79
C SER A 470 -37.25 -40.44 -58.20
N ASP A 471 -36.19 -40.46 -59.00
CA ASP A 471 -36.26 -40.16 -60.43
C ASP A 471 -36.79 -41.36 -61.20
N PRO A 472 -37.92 -41.21 -61.89
CA PRO A 472 -38.51 -42.29 -62.64
C PRO A 472 -37.80 -42.50 -63.98
N ARG A 473 -37.93 -43.76 -64.47
CA ARG A 473 -37.53 -44.14 -65.84
C ARG A 473 -38.76 -44.58 -66.60
N ILE A 474 -38.99 -43.95 -67.74
CA ILE A 474 -40.11 -44.29 -68.62
C ILE A 474 -39.63 -45.14 -69.79
N ARG A 475 -40.29 -46.27 -69.98
CA ARG A 475 -40.25 -47.05 -71.28
C ARG A 475 -41.62 -47.01 -71.89
N ALA A 476 -41.73 -46.50 -73.13
CA ALA A 476 -42.97 -46.47 -73.92
C ALA A 476 -42.84 -47.40 -75.10
N GLN A 477 -43.64 -48.44 -75.13
CA GLN A 477 -43.80 -49.34 -76.29
C GLN A 477 -44.96 -48.85 -77.12
N VAL A 478 -44.80 -48.76 -78.50
CA VAL A 478 -45.80 -48.26 -79.37
C VAL A 478 -46.14 -49.37 -80.40
N GLU A 479 -47.38 -49.74 -80.39
CA GLU A 479 -47.96 -50.69 -81.34
C GLU A 479 -48.85 -49.93 -82.27
N ARG A 480 -48.70 -50.14 -83.56
CA ARG A 480 -49.53 -49.56 -84.63
C ARG A 480 -50.85 -50.35 -84.77
N LEU A 481 -51.98 -49.66 -84.76
CA LEU A 481 -53.28 -50.27 -84.98
C LEU A 481 -53.66 -50.08 -86.44
N ALA A 482 -53.85 -51.19 -87.19
CA ALA A 482 -54.14 -51.21 -88.61
C ALA A 482 -55.46 -50.53 -89.00
N THR A 483 -56.40 -50.46 -88.11
CA THR A 483 -57.68 -49.80 -88.25
C THR A 483 -57.70 -48.41 -87.59
N ARG A 484 -58.15 -47.34 -88.27
CA ARG A 484 -58.44 -46.02 -87.71
C ARG A 484 -57.21 -45.11 -87.42
N HIS A 485 -56.08 -45.22 -88.17
CA HIS A 485 -54.92 -44.38 -87.91
C HIS A 485 -54.64 -44.22 -86.37
N GLY A 486 -54.42 -45.34 -85.73
CA GLY A 486 -54.31 -45.38 -84.25
C GLY A 486 -52.97 -45.93 -83.75
N LEU A 487 -52.64 -45.60 -82.55
CA LEU A 487 -51.50 -46.13 -81.84
C LEU A 487 -51.98 -46.65 -80.49
N ARG A 488 -51.48 -47.85 -80.08
CA ARG A 488 -51.54 -48.33 -78.72
C ARG A 488 -50.19 -48.05 -78.11
N VAL A 489 -50.19 -47.26 -77.02
CA VAL A 489 -48.96 -46.94 -76.25
C VAL A 489 -49.03 -47.62 -74.89
N THR A 490 -48.09 -48.51 -74.63
CA THR A 490 -47.90 -49.08 -73.29
C THR A 490 -46.74 -48.36 -72.64
N VAL A 491 -47.01 -47.67 -71.59
CA VAL A 491 -46.01 -46.95 -70.76
C VAL A 491 -45.69 -47.77 -69.51
N ASN A 492 -44.45 -48.14 -69.37
CA ASN A 492 -43.93 -48.70 -68.13
C ASN A 492 -43.06 -47.65 -67.40
N LEU A 493 -43.39 -47.38 -66.20
CA LEU A 493 -42.68 -46.39 -65.34
C LEU A 493 -42.16 -47.13 -64.10
N LEU A 494 -40.86 -47.01 -63.87
CA LEU A 494 -40.17 -47.56 -62.75
C LEU A 494 -39.44 -46.39 -62.05
N ALA A 495 -39.45 -46.37 -60.73
CA ALA A 495 -38.67 -45.43 -59.97
C ALA A 495 -37.87 -46.25 -58.94
N PRO A 496 -36.54 -46.09 -58.85
CA PRO A 496 -35.72 -46.82 -57.84
C PRO A 496 -36.25 -46.57 -56.43
N GLY A 497 -36.30 -47.63 -55.58
CA GLY A 497 -36.81 -47.58 -54.23
C GLY A 497 -38.33 -47.43 -54.08
N VAL A 498 -39.10 -47.35 -55.16
CA VAL A 498 -40.55 -47.28 -55.09
C VAL A 498 -41.13 -48.59 -55.70
N ASP A 499 -41.77 -49.37 -54.82
CA ASP A 499 -42.33 -50.70 -55.23
C ASP A 499 -43.31 -50.59 -56.37
N VAL A 500 -44.22 -49.65 -56.31
CA VAL A 500 -45.23 -49.41 -57.32
C VAL A 500 -45.39 -47.92 -57.58
N VAL A 501 -45.08 -47.50 -58.82
CA VAL A 501 -45.34 -46.11 -59.25
C VAL A 501 -46.82 -45.95 -59.65
N THR A 502 -47.45 -44.96 -59.02
CA THR A 502 -48.86 -44.61 -59.24
C THR A 502 -49.00 -43.21 -59.77
N GLY A 503 -50.21 -42.83 -60.20
CA GLY A 503 -50.54 -41.47 -60.68
C GLY A 503 -50.82 -41.40 -62.23
N PRO A 504 -51.23 -40.25 -62.67
CA PRO A 504 -51.64 -40.09 -64.06
C PRO A 504 -50.47 -39.94 -65.03
N VAL A 505 -50.56 -40.63 -66.15
CA VAL A 505 -49.71 -40.42 -67.35
C VAL A 505 -50.52 -39.87 -68.49
N VAL A 506 -50.06 -38.78 -69.07
CA VAL A 506 -50.68 -38.20 -70.29
C VAL A 506 -49.82 -38.53 -71.46
N VAL A 507 -50.42 -39.23 -72.43
CA VAL A 507 -49.78 -39.51 -73.73
C VAL A 507 -50.40 -38.61 -74.75
N ARG A 508 -49.57 -37.86 -75.50
CA ARG A 508 -49.97 -36.94 -76.53
C ARG A 508 -49.27 -37.27 -77.86
N VAL A 509 -50.00 -37.36 -78.94
CA VAL A 509 -49.45 -37.51 -80.29
C VAL A 509 -50.26 -36.59 -81.25
N ALA A 510 -49.63 -35.77 -82.08
CA ALA A 510 -50.27 -34.88 -83.09
C ALA A 510 -51.50 -34.11 -82.53
N GLY A 511 -51.37 -33.54 -81.28
CA GLY A 511 -52.46 -32.78 -80.63
C GLY A 511 -53.48 -33.59 -79.88
N VAL A 512 -53.65 -34.89 -80.17
CA VAL A 512 -54.54 -35.78 -79.39
C VAL A 512 -53.87 -36.24 -78.14
N ALA A 513 -54.50 -36.00 -76.97
CA ALA A 513 -53.98 -36.37 -75.67
C ALA A 513 -54.97 -37.29 -74.92
N ARG A 514 -54.41 -38.25 -74.14
CA ARG A 514 -55.17 -39.12 -73.28
C ARG A 514 -54.44 -39.23 -71.93
N ALA A 515 -55.15 -39.04 -70.86
CA ALA A 515 -54.66 -39.31 -69.49
C ALA A 515 -55.16 -40.67 -69.08
N VAL A 516 -54.28 -41.42 -68.34
CA VAL A 516 -54.61 -42.71 -67.73
C VAL A 516 -53.75 -42.92 -66.49
N ASP A 517 -54.30 -43.52 -65.50
CA ASP A 517 -53.56 -43.83 -64.27
C ASP A 517 -52.70 -45.10 -64.43
N LEU A 518 -51.49 -45.02 -63.91
CA LEU A 518 -50.63 -46.20 -63.80
C LEU A 518 -51.26 -47.24 -62.84
N ARG A 519 -51.30 -48.48 -63.30
CA ARG A 519 -51.62 -49.66 -62.49
C ARG A 519 -50.40 -50.58 -62.45
N ASN A 520 -49.89 -50.83 -61.28
CA ASN A 520 -48.62 -51.56 -61.13
C ASN A 520 -47.49 -51.05 -62.04
N GLY A 521 -47.31 -49.72 -62.02
CA GLY A 521 -46.28 -49.07 -62.84
C GLY A 521 -46.56 -49.06 -64.39
N THR A 522 -47.69 -49.56 -64.86
CA THR A 522 -48.02 -49.69 -66.26
C THR A 522 -49.29 -48.93 -66.61
N ALA A 523 -49.26 -48.19 -67.70
CA ALA A 523 -50.45 -47.55 -68.34
C ALA A 523 -50.57 -47.97 -69.78
N ARG A 524 -51.81 -48.23 -70.23
CA ARG A 524 -52.10 -48.53 -71.64
C ARG A 524 -53.07 -47.50 -72.23
N VAL A 525 -52.65 -46.85 -73.30
CA VAL A 525 -53.42 -45.79 -73.95
C VAL A 525 -53.63 -46.14 -75.39
N VAL A 526 -54.84 -45.96 -75.86
CA VAL A 526 -55.17 -46.06 -77.32
C VAL A 526 -55.51 -44.66 -77.79
N LEU A 527 -54.77 -44.18 -78.78
CA LEU A 527 -54.97 -42.91 -79.49
C LEU A 527 -55.46 -43.26 -80.90
N THR A 528 -56.58 -42.70 -81.35
CA THR A 528 -57.17 -42.88 -82.66
C THR A 528 -57.43 -41.55 -83.35
N GLY A 529 -57.57 -41.58 -84.69
CA GLY A 529 -57.80 -40.35 -85.45
C GLY A 529 -56.56 -39.49 -85.63
N LEU A 530 -55.43 -40.10 -85.56
CA LEU A 530 -54.15 -39.42 -85.67
C LEU A 530 -53.83 -39.18 -87.16
N PRO A 531 -53.27 -38.02 -87.51
CA PRO A 531 -52.83 -37.78 -88.91
C PRO A 531 -51.63 -38.72 -89.19
N PRO A 532 -51.65 -39.38 -90.41
CA PRO A 532 -50.59 -40.31 -90.77
C PRO A 532 -49.22 -39.65 -90.91
N GLY A 533 -48.16 -40.49 -90.89
CA GLY A 533 -46.76 -40.04 -90.96
C GLY A 533 -46.00 -40.00 -89.63
N THR A 534 -44.77 -39.47 -89.64
CA THR A 534 -43.96 -39.32 -88.47
C THR A 534 -44.51 -38.20 -87.61
N ARG A 535 -44.77 -38.46 -86.28
CA ARG A 535 -45.35 -37.51 -85.34
C ARG A 535 -44.58 -37.61 -84.00
N THR A 536 -44.39 -36.47 -83.40
CA THR A 536 -43.79 -36.44 -82.07
C THR A 536 -44.78 -36.92 -81.01
N MET A 537 -44.40 -37.95 -80.30
CA MET A 537 -45.13 -38.46 -79.14
C MET A 537 -44.48 -37.93 -77.85
N THR A 538 -45.29 -37.36 -76.96
CA THR A 538 -44.89 -36.97 -75.66
C THR A 538 -45.63 -37.79 -74.60
N VAL A 539 -44.87 -38.42 -73.71
CA VAL A 539 -45.39 -39.11 -72.52
C VAL A 539 -45.03 -38.30 -71.30
N ARG A 540 -46.01 -37.76 -70.61
CA ARG A 540 -45.80 -36.92 -69.39
C ARG A 540 -46.36 -37.61 -68.20
N TYR A 541 -45.49 -37.80 -67.23
CA TYR A 541 -45.85 -38.24 -65.85
C TYR A 541 -45.83 -37.03 -64.91
N GLY A 542 -46.92 -36.79 -64.19
CA GLY A 542 -47.13 -35.59 -63.38
C GLY A 542 -46.34 -35.62 -62.06
N GLY A 543 -45.75 -36.77 -61.67
CA GLY A 543 -45.15 -37.02 -60.40
C GLY A 543 -46.14 -37.54 -59.34
N SER A 544 -45.59 -37.99 -58.20
CA SER A 544 -46.30 -38.36 -56.97
C SER A 544 -45.59 -37.79 -55.77
N PRO A 545 -46.09 -37.93 -54.55
CA PRO A 545 -45.35 -37.56 -53.36
C PRO A 545 -43.94 -38.15 -53.33
N THR A 546 -43.72 -39.36 -53.81
CA THR A 546 -42.49 -40.16 -53.77
C THR A 546 -41.69 -40.18 -55.08
N VAL A 547 -42.23 -39.72 -56.17
CA VAL A 547 -41.64 -39.85 -57.54
C VAL A 547 -41.66 -38.51 -58.24
N ASN A 548 -40.54 -38.11 -58.82
CA ASN A 548 -40.43 -36.89 -59.62
C ASN A 548 -41.26 -36.92 -60.93
N ARG A 549 -41.67 -35.77 -61.44
CA ARG A 549 -42.26 -35.65 -62.76
C ARG A 549 -41.23 -35.96 -63.80
N LEU A 550 -41.72 -36.56 -64.93
CA LEU A 550 -40.86 -36.86 -66.06
C LEU A 550 -41.61 -36.68 -67.40
N VAL A 551 -40.92 -36.25 -68.42
CA VAL A 551 -41.42 -36.15 -69.77
C VAL A 551 -40.49 -36.91 -70.70
N LEU A 552 -41.05 -37.88 -71.40
CA LEU A 552 -40.39 -38.56 -72.51
C LEU A 552 -40.94 -38.03 -73.86
N THR A 553 -40.07 -37.55 -74.75
CA THR A 553 -40.41 -37.11 -76.10
C THR A 553 -39.65 -38.00 -77.09
N ARG A 554 -40.34 -38.52 -78.04
CA ARG A 554 -39.75 -39.26 -79.17
C ARG A 554 -40.68 -39.27 -80.39
N ASP A 555 -40.14 -39.46 -81.54
CA ASP A 555 -40.94 -39.62 -82.79
C ASP A 555 -41.52 -41.05 -82.94
N VAL A 556 -42.76 -41.11 -83.39
CA VAL A 556 -43.53 -42.33 -83.69
C VAL A 556 -44.16 -42.23 -85.07
N ARG A 557 -44.21 -43.36 -85.73
CA ARG A 557 -44.84 -43.39 -87.03
C ARG A 557 -46.31 -43.84 -86.87
N VAL A 558 -47.24 -42.96 -87.27
CA VAL A 558 -48.68 -43.23 -87.39
C VAL A 558 -48.97 -43.87 -88.72
N PRO A 559 -49.71 -45.01 -88.76
CA PRO A 559 -50.03 -45.71 -90.01
C PRO A 559 -50.90 -44.84 -90.95
#